data_b764c247024822f84a9e138042e6315f
#
_entry.id   b764c247024822f84a9e138042e6315f
#
_cell.length_a   1.000
_cell.length_b   1.000
_cell.length_c   1.000
_cell.angle_alpha   90.00
_cell.angle_beta   90.00
_cell.angle_gamma   90.00
#
_symmetry.space_group_name_H-M   'P 1'
#
loop_
_entity.id
_entity.type
_entity.pdbx_description
1 polymer ?
#
loop_
_entity_poly.entity_id
_entity_poly.type
_entity_poly.pdbx_seq_one_letter_code
_entity_poly.pdbx_strand_id
1 'polypeptide(L)'
;LSALDKNLREEMKFWIKDLQKSLGITTIYVTHDQGEALTMSDRIAVMRDGKISQVGTPKEIYERPENQFVTEFIGESNLLAGKVVSIQGETCSLSIGTHTVSAPVRAGTKLNDEVILAIRPERVLIAAEAKSAPDNALQLPLKSVTYQGSLIRFQMDLEGQELVAEVPNRFGTPDFGSGAIIDVGWRTGCAWIIPKK
;
A
#
# COMPACT_ATOMS: atom_id res chain seq x y z
N LEU A 1 -16.94 9.27 -18.75
CA LEU A 1 -16.67 10.07 -17.54
C LEU A 1 -15.43 10.95 -17.66
N SER A 2 -14.45 10.62 -18.51
CA SER A 2 -13.18 11.34 -18.66
C SER A 2 -13.32 12.82 -19.10
N ALA A 3 -14.43 13.21 -19.71
CA ALA A 3 -14.69 14.58 -20.18
C ALA A 3 -15.41 15.47 -19.14
N LEU A 4 -15.76 14.94 -17.98
CA LEU A 4 -16.45 15.65 -16.91
C LEU A 4 -15.45 16.31 -15.95
N ASP A 5 -15.83 17.42 -15.33
CA ASP A 5 -15.09 17.96 -14.22
C ASP A 5 -15.02 16.98 -13.04
N LYS A 6 -14.12 17.21 -12.09
CA LYS A 6 -13.86 16.27 -11.00
C LYS A 6 -15.09 16.04 -10.11
N ASN A 7 -15.83 17.09 -9.77
CA ASN A 7 -16.97 17.00 -8.85
C ASN A 7 -18.11 16.24 -9.50
N LEU A 8 -18.47 16.60 -10.74
CA LEU A 8 -19.52 15.95 -11.49
C LEU A 8 -19.20 14.48 -11.77
N ARG A 9 -17.92 14.16 -11.98
CA ARG A 9 -17.47 12.77 -12.14
C ARG A 9 -17.70 11.94 -10.89
N GLU A 10 -17.39 12.46 -9.71
CA GLU A 10 -17.64 11.76 -8.45
C GLU A 10 -19.14 11.55 -8.21
N GLU A 11 -19.98 12.57 -8.42
CA GLU A 11 -21.44 12.43 -8.30
C GLU A 11 -21.99 11.36 -9.26
N MET A 12 -21.55 11.35 -10.50
CA MET A 12 -21.99 10.38 -11.50
C MET A 12 -21.62 8.94 -11.14
N LYS A 13 -20.46 8.69 -10.50
CA LYS A 13 -20.08 7.35 -10.01
C LYS A 13 -21.10 6.82 -9.00
N PHE A 14 -21.47 7.64 -8.01
CA PHE A 14 -22.46 7.25 -7.03
C PHE A 14 -23.84 7.02 -7.65
N TRP A 15 -24.26 7.90 -8.55
CA TRP A 15 -25.54 7.77 -9.24
C TRP A 15 -25.62 6.49 -10.09
N ILE A 16 -24.59 6.15 -10.84
CA ILE A 16 -24.52 4.92 -11.63
C ILE A 16 -24.60 3.68 -10.71
N LYS A 17 -23.88 3.69 -9.60
CA LYS A 17 -23.91 2.58 -8.63
C LYS A 17 -25.30 2.40 -8.00
N ASP A 18 -25.95 3.49 -7.63
CA ASP A 18 -27.31 3.45 -7.06
C ASP A 18 -28.35 2.99 -8.09
N LEU A 19 -28.25 3.44 -9.33
CA LEU A 19 -29.09 2.98 -10.41
C LEU A 19 -28.93 1.47 -10.66
N GLN A 20 -27.70 1.00 -10.73
CA GLN A 20 -27.37 -0.42 -10.89
C GLN A 20 -28.02 -1.26 -9.76
N LYS A 21 -27.87 -0.81 -8.51
CA LYS A 21 -28.48 -1.50 -7.37
C LYS A 21 -30.00 -1.48 -7.41
N SER A 22 -30.61 -0.35 -7.76
CA SER A 22 -32.07 -0.22 -7.84
C SER A 22 -32.69 -1.11 -8.91
N LEU A 23 -31.96 -1.34 -10.01
CA LEU A 23 -32.41 -2.21 -11.11
C LEU A 23 -32.08 -3.69 -10.87
N GLY A 24 -31.21 -4.00 -9.91
CA GLY A 24 -30.77 -5.37 -9.61
C GLY A 24 -30.02 -6.05 -10.75
N ILE A 25 -29.38 -5.29 -11.64
CA ILE A 25 -28.71 -5.81 -12.83
C ILE A 25 -27.21 -6.06 -12.58
N THR A 26 -26.67 -7.07 -13.24
CA THR A 26 -25.22 -7.27 -13.31
C THR A 26 -24.63 -6.35 -14.36
N THR A 27 -23.64 -5.56 -13.96
CA THR A 27 -22.98 -4.59 -14.85
C THR A 27 -21.48 -4.87 -14.89
N ILE A 28 -20.91 -4.86 -16.09
CA ILE A 28 -19.46 -4.90 -16.29
C ILE A 28 -18.99 -3.49 -16.62
N TYR A 29 -18.10 -2.96 -15.78
CA TYR A 29 -17.49 -1.65 -15.95
C TYR A 29 -16.01 -1.81 -16.31
N VAL A 30 -15.59 -1.27 -17.45
CA VAL A 30 -14.19 -1.33 -17.89
C VAL A 30 -13.57 0.06 -17.71
N THR A 31 -12.52 0.12 -16.95
CA THR A 31 -11.80 1.38 -16.66
C THR A 31 -10.31 1.13 -16.49
N HIS A 32 -9.52 2.16 -16.69
CA HIS A 32 -8.11 2.23 -16.28
C HIS A 32 -7.91 3.10 -15.03
N ASP A 33 -8.98 3.70 -14.51
CA ASP A 33 -8.97 4.49 -13.29
C ASP A 33 -9.17 3.57 -12.08
N GLN A 34 -8.15 3.48 -11.23
CA GLN A 34 -8.14 2.65 -10.04
C GLN A 34 -9.18 3.11 -9.00
N GLY A 35 -9.34 4.44 -8.86
CA GLY A 35 -10.32 5.02 -7.94
C GLY A 35 -11.75 4.66 -8.36
N GLU A 36 -12.04 4.64 -9.66
CA GLU A 36 -13.33 4.19 -10.18
C GLU A 36 -13.56 2.72 -9.86
N ALA A 37 -12.58 1.85 -10.15
CA ALA A 37 -12.68 0.43 -9.87
C ALA A 37 -12.92 0.15 -8.38
N LEU A 38 -12.16 0.78 -7.50
CA LEU A 38 -12.26 0.59 -6.04
C LEU A 38 -13.58 1.10 -5.46
N THR A 39 -14.16 2.18 -6.03
CA THR A 39 -15.37 2.83 -5.47
C THR A 39 -16.66 2.22 -5.99
N MET A 40 -16.69 1.86 -7.28
CA MET A 40 -17.93 1.47 -7.96
C MET A 40 -18.20 -0.03 -7.93
N SER A 41 -17.16 -0.87 -7.87
CA SER A 41 -17.29 -2.30 -8.09
C SER A 41 -17.54 -3.10 -6.81
N ASP A 42 -18.28 -4.19 -6.90
CA ASP A 42 -18.38 -5.21 -5.85
C ASP A 42 -17.25 -6.22 -5.98
N ARG A 43 -16.78 -6.45 -7.22
CA ARG A 43 -15.60 -7.25 -7.54
C ARG A 43 -14.78 -6.59 -8.64
N ILE A 44 -13.47 -6.72 -8.55
CA ILE A 44 -12.51 -6.17 -9.51
C ILE A 44 -11.74 -7.33 -10.12
N ALA A 45 -11.64 -7.34 -11.45
CA ALA A 45 -10.72 -8.20 -12.19
C ALA A 45 -9.57 -7.34 -12.73
N VAL A 46 -8.37 -7.52 -12.18
CA VAL A 46 -7.17 -6.86 -12.70
C VAL A 46 -6.62 -7.68 -13.85
N MET A 47 -6.44 -7.05 -15.01
CA MET A 47 -5.99 -7.72 -16.23
C MET A 47 -4.64 -7.18 -16.70
N ARG A 48 -3.82 -8.07 -17.23
CA ARG A 48 -2.55 -7.76 -17.90
C ARG A 48 -2.38 -8.68 -19.11
N ASP A 49 -2.03 -8.10 -20.25
CA ASP A 49 -1.74 -8.84 -21.50
C ASP A 49 -2.86 -9.83 -21.88
N GLY A 50 -4.13 -9.39 -21.74
CA GLY A 50 -5.31 -10.21 -22.05
C GLY A 50 -5.62 -11.32 -21.04
N LYS A 51 -4.87 -11.42 -19.94
CA LYS A 51 -5.06 -12.42 -18.87
C LYS A 51 -5.49 -11.76 -17.58
N ILE A 52 -6.32 -12.47 -16.81
CA ILE A 52 -6.69 -12.03 -15.45
C ILE A 52 -5.52 -12.34 -14.52
N SER A 53 -5.01 -11.29 -13.86
CA SER A 53 -3.96 -11.38 -12.85
C SER A 53 -4.51 -11.68 -11.46
N GLN A 54 -5.66 -11.08 -11.12
CA GLN A 54 -6.34 -11.30 -9.84
C GLN A 54 -7.81 -10.91 -9.97
N VAL A 55 -8.69 -11.59 -9.23
CA VAL A 55 -10.10 -11.22 -9.06
C VAL A 55 -10.43 -11.22 -7.58
N GLY A 56 -11.04 -10.15 -7.08
CA GLY A 56 -11.42 -10.05 -5.67
C GLY A 56 -12.33 -8.85 -5.41
N THR A 57 -12.74 -8.69 -4.15
CA THR A 57 -13.37 -7.46 -3.69
C THR A 57 -12.38 -6.29 -3.73
N PRO A 58 -12.83 -5.02 -3.77
CA PRO A 58 -11.94 -3.86 -3.69
C PRO A 58 -10.93 -3.95 -2.54
N LYS A 59 -11.39 -4.38 -1.37
CA LYS A 59 -10.56 -4.56 -0.18
C LYS A 59 -9.48 -5.63 -0.39
N GLU A 60 -9.82 -6.79 -0.94
CA GLU A 60 -8.86 -7.87 -1.20
C GLU A 60 -7.81 -7.45 -2.22
N ILE A 61 -8.21 -6.80 -3.31
CA ILE A 61 -7.30 -6.31 -4.34
C ILE A 61 -6.33 -5.27 -3.78
N TYR A 62 -6.81 -4.38 -2.90
CA TYR A 62 -5.99 -3.31 -2.31
C TYR A 62 -5.07 -3.81 -1.19
N GLU A 63 -5.61 -4.62 -0.26
CA GLU A 63 -4.88 -5.04 0.94
C GLU A 63 -4.08 -6.33 0.76
N ARG A 64 -4.44 -7.18 -0.22
CA ARG A 64 -3.82 -8.51 -0.45
C ARG A 64 -3.55 -8.77 -1.93
N PRO A 65 -2.78 -7.91 -2.61
CA PRO A 65 -2.44 -8.14 -4.01
C PRO A 65 -1.60 -9.41 -4.16
N GLU A 66 -1.90 -10.20 -5.18
CA GLU A 66 -1.25 -11.50 -5.39
C GLU A 66 0.14 -11.41 -6.01
N ASN A 67 0.46 -10.29 -6.66
CA ASN A 67 1.74 -10.09 -7.31
C ASN A 67 2.11 -8.61 -7.40
N GLN A 68 3.36 -8.33 -7.76
CA GLN A 68 3.89 -6.98 -7.87
C GLN A 68 3.09 -6.11 -8.83
N PHE A 69 2.69 -6.65 -9.98
CA PHE A 69 1.90 -5.90 -10.96
C PHE A 69 0.58 -5.38 -10.38
N VAL A 70 -0.18 -6.24 -9.69
CA VAL A 70 -1.43 -5.82 -9.04
C VAL A 70 -1.16 -4.77 -7.96
N THR A 71 -0.09 -4.94 -7.19
CA THR A 71 0.32 -4.00 -6.14
C THR A 71 0.56 -2.60 -6.69
N GLU A 72 1.34 -2.50 -7.78
CA GLU A 72 1.69 -1.24 -8.44
C GLU A 72 0.51 -0.65 -9.22
N PHE A 73 -0.31 -1.52 -9.82
CA PHE A 73 -1.45 -1.09 -10.62
C PHE A 73 -2.56 -0.46 -9.78
N ILE A 74 -2.82 -0.97 -8.56
CA ILE A 74 -3.96 -0.52 -7.72
C ILE A 74 -3.65 0.70 -6.85
N GLY A 75 -2.41 1.10 -6.77
CA GLY A 75 -2.01 2.28 -5.98
C GLY A 75 -0.55 2.22 -5.60
N GLU A 76 -0.07 3.30 -5.05
CA GLU A 76 1.30 3.38 -4.61
C GLU A 76 1.58 2.41 -3.46
N SER A 77 2.76 1.81 -3.46
CA SER A 77 3.25 0.93 -2.40
C SER A 77 4.76 1.07 -2.24
N ASN A 78 5.21 1.02 -1.02
CA ASN A 78 6.61 0.74 -0.73
C ASN A 78 6.90 -0.72 -1.11
N LEU A 79 7.87 -0.95 -1.94
CA LEU A 79 8.31 -2.27 -2.39
C LEU A 79 9.76 -2.47 -1.96
N LEU A 80 9.96 -3.13 -0.84
CA LEU A 80 11.26 -3.30 -0.21
C LEU A 80 11.78 -4.71 -0.45
N ALA A 81 12.88 -4.83 -1.15
CA ALA A 81 13.54 -6.11 -1.35
C ALA A 81 14.14 -6.60 -0.04
N GLY A 82 13.86 -7.84 0.31
CA GLY A 82 14.34 -8.45 1.54
C GLY A 82 14.50 -9.97 1.41
N LYS A 83 15.08 -10.56 2.43
CA LYS A 83 15.30 -12.01 2.52
C LYS A 83 14.65 -12.57 3.78
N VAL A 84 13.94 -13.69 3.65
CA VAL A 84 13.32 -14.38 4.79
C VAL A 84 14.40 -15.00 5.67
N VAL A 85 14.51 -14.56 6.92
CA VAL A 85 15.52 -15.04 7.88
C VAL A 85 14.95 -15.90 8.98
N SER A 86 13.65 -15.83 9.25
CA SER A 86 12.95 -16.76 10.14
C SER A 86 11.48 -16.87 9.81
N ILE A 87 10.85 -17.97 10.19
CA ILE A 87 9.40 -18.19 10.07
C ILE A 87 8.91 -18.73 11.42
N GLN A 88 7.90 -18.07 12.02
CA GLN A 88 7.33 -18.43 13.30
C GLN A 88 5.79 -18.35 13.23
N GLY A 89 5.13 -19.49 13.11
CA GLY A 89 3.68 -19.56 12.97
C GLY A 89 3.20 -18.81 11.72
N GLU A 90 2.37 -17.79 11.92
CA GLU A 90 1.79 -16.97 10.84
C GLU A 90 2.64 -15.74 10.46
N THR A 91 3.81 -15.58 11.07
CA THR A 91 4.71 -14.46 10.82
C THR A 91 6.08 -14.92 10.36
N CYS A 92 6.76 -14.08 9.60
CA CYS A 92 8.15 -14.27 9.25
C CYS A 92 8.93 -12.98 9.49
N SER A 93 10.23 -13.13 9.73
CA SER A 93 11.17 -12.02 9.78
C SER A 93 11.92 -11.92 8.47
N LEU A 94 12.06 -10.68 7.99
CA LEU A 94 12.79 -10.35 6.76
C LEU A 94 14.00 -9.49 7.12
N SER A 95 15.15 -9.81 6.55
CA SER A 95 16.32 -8.93 6.55
C SER A 95 16.23 -7.96 5.36
N ILE A 96 16.31 -6.66 5.65
CA ILE A 96 16.44 -5.58 4.66
C ILE A 96 17.70 -4.81 5.04
N GLY A 97 18.81 -5.10 4.35
CA GLY A 97 20.12 -4.62 4.78
C GLY A 97 20.46 -5.05 6.21
N THR A 98 20.73 -4.09 7.09
CA THR A 98 21.03 -4.31 8.52
C THR A 98 19.78 -4.42 9.39
N HIS A 99 18.60 -4.10 8.86
CA HIS A 99 17.34 -4.10 9.61
C HIS A 99 16.62 -5.44 9.48
N THR A 100 15.92 -5.81 10.56
CA THR A 100 15.01 -6.96 10.57
C THR A 100 13.59 -6.49 10.82
N VAL A 101 12.67 -6.89 9.96
CA VAL A 101 11.25 -6.50 10.03
C VAL A 101 10.35 -7.74 9.96
N SER A 102 9.17 -7.63 10.52
CA SER A 102 8.18 -8.71 10.58
C SER A 102 7.05 -8.49 9.59
N ALA A 103 6.59 -9.56 8.96
CA ALA A 103 5.44 -9.57 8.08
C ALA A 103 4.64 -10.87 8.24
N PRO A 104 3.35 -10.89 7.85
CA PRO A 104 2.59 -12.13 7.75
C PRO A 104 3.24 -13.08 6.75
N VAL A 105 3.33 -14.36 7.10
CA VAL A 105 3.83 -15.38 6.18
C VAL A 105 2.80 -15.61 5.07
N ARG A 106 3.29 -15.73 3.84
CA ARG A 106 2.48 -16.14 2.70
C ARG A 106 2.66 -17.63 2.46
N ALA A 107 1.60 -18.33 2.07
CA ALA A 107 1.67 -19.74 1.72
C ALA A 107 2.75 -19.99 0.65
N GLY A 108 3.63 -20.95 0.92
CA GLY A 108 4.77 -21.29 0.06
C GLY A 108 6.06 -20.51 0.34
N THR A 109 6.05 -19.53 1.26
CA THR A 109 7.27 -18.82 1.70
C THR A 109 8.19 -19.77 2.45
N LYS A 110 9.47 -19.75 2.12
CA LYS A 110 10.51 -20.59 2.73
C LYS A 110 11.62 -19.73 3.33
N LEU A 111 12.36 -20.33 4.23
CA LEU A 111 13.59 -19.73 4.76
C LEU A 111 14.57 -19.44 3.62
N ASN A 112 15.20 -18.30 3.65
CA ASN A 112 16.12 -17.77 2.64
C ASN A 112 15.48 -17.32 1.32
N ASP A 113 14.17 -17.36 1.17
CA ASP A 113 13.53 -16.79 -0.02
C ASP A 113 13.84 -15.29 -0.15
N GLU A 114 14.17 -14.85 -1.37
CA GLU A 114 14.15 -13.43 -1.72
C GLU A 114 12.71 -13.01 -2.00
N VAL A 115 12.29 -11.97 -1.34
CA VAL A 115 10.91 -11.49 -1.40
C VAL A 115 10.87 -9.97 -1.51
N ILE A 116 9.71 -9.45 -1.89
CA ILE A 116 9.40 -8.03 -1.81
C ILE A 116 8.41 -7.86 -0.66
N LEU A 117 8.77 -7.05 0.33
CA LEU A 117 7.84 -6.57 1.35
C LEU A 117 7.10 -5.37 0.78
N ALA A 118 5.79 -5.46 0.69
CA ALA A 118 4.94 -4.39 0.22
C ALA A 118 4.18 -3.76 1.38
N ILE A 119 4.18 -2.42 1.45
CA ILE A 119 3.51 -1.63 2.48
C ILE A 119 2.91 -0.39 1.83
N ARG A 120 1.64 -0.10 2.09
CA ARG A 120 1.02 1.14 1.63
C ARG A 120 1.60 2.35 2.38
N PRO A 121 1.87 3.50 1.71
CA PRO A 121 2.43 4.69 2.35
C PRO A 121 1.63 5.20 3.55
N GLU A 122 0.29 5.12 3.50
CA GLU A 122 -0.60 5.52 4.60
C GLU A 122 -0.61 4.54 5.80
N ARG A 123 0.07 3.39 5.67
CA ARG A 123 0.24 2.41 6.76
C ARG A 123 1.58 2.56 7.47
N VAL A 124 2.46 3.39 6.94
CA VAL A 124 3.74 3.73 7.57
C VAL A 124 3.51 4.87 8.55
N LEU A 125 3.87 4.64 9.79
CA LEU A 125 3.74 5.58 10.91
C LEU A 125 5.06 6.32 11.11
N ILE A 126 4.98 7.57 11.55
CA ILE A 126 6.17 8.41 11.85
C ILE A 126 6.13 9.00 13.25
N ALA A 127 7.28 9.37 13.78
CA ALA A 127 7.46 10.07 15.04
C ALA A 127 6.77 9.35 16.23
N ALA A 128 5.92 10.06 16.97
CA ALA A 128 5.25 9.52 18.16
C ALA A 128 4.33 8.33 17.83
N GLU A 129 3.68 8.33 16.66
CA GLU A 129 2.83 7.21 16.23
C GLU A 129 3.67 5.96 15.95
N ALA A 130 4.87 6.10 15.37
CA ALA A 130 5.78 5.00 15.15
C ALA A 130 6.23 4.33 16.45
N LYS A 131 6.46 5.13 17.51
CA LYS A 131 6.81 4.60 18.84
C LYS A 131 5.70 3.79 19.50
N SER A 132 4.45 4.07 19.14
CA SER A 132 3.28 3.32 19.63
C SER A 132 2.96 2.05 18.82
N ALA A 133 3.67 1.82 17.72
CA ALA A 133 3.51 0.64 16.86
C ALA A 133 4.73 -0.28 17.02
N PRO A 134 4.72 -1.19 17.98
CA PRO A 134 5.93 -1.89 18.44
C PRO A 134 6.46 -2.97 17.51
N ASP A 135 5.69 -3.37 16.49
CA ASP A 135 6.03 -4.57 15.71
C ASP A 135 7.26 -4.35 14.81
N ASN A 136 7.29 -3.20 14.12
CA ASN A 136 8.37 -2.81 13.22
C ASN A 136 8.72 -1.35 13.49
N ALA A 137 9.71 -1.11 14.34
CA ALA A 137 10.19 0.22 14.68
C ALA A 137 11.63 0.41 14.19
N LEU A 138 11.86 1.45 13.41
CA LEU A 138 13.13 1.79 12.78
C LEU A 138 13.45 3.27 13.02
N GLN A 139 14.72 3.61 12.90
CA GLN A 139 15.18 5.00 12.81
C GLN A 139 15.85 5.21 11.47
N LEU A 140 15.26 6.07 10.64
CA LEU A 140 15.68 6.24 9.26
C LEU A 140 16.01 7.70 8.92
N PRO A 141 17.00 7.94 8.05
CA PRO A 141 17.28 9.28 7.56
C PRO A 141 16.17 9.77 6.61
N LEU A 142 15.68 10.95 6.89
CA LEU A 142 14.68 11.65 6.09
C LEU A 142 15.34 12.28 4.86
N LYS A 143 14.90 11.88 3.66
CA LYS A 143 15.35 12.47 2.39
C LYS A 143 14.60 13.74 2.05
N SER A 144 13.28 13.70 2.12
CA SER A 144 12.45 14.86 1.78
C SER A 144 11.09 14.82 2.46
N VAL A 145 10.48 16.00 2.56
CA VAL A 145 9.08 16.20 2.98
C VAL A 145 8.36 16.98 1.89
N THR A 146 7.21 16.49 1.48
CA THR A 146 6.39 17.15 0.45
C THR A 146 4.98 17.39 0.97
N TYR A 147 4.55 18.64 0.94
CA TYR A 147 3.19 19.04 1.27
C TYR A 147 2.25 18.84 0.06
N GLN A 148 1.18 18.08 0.25
CA GLN A 148 0.17 17.81 -0.78
C GLN A 148 -1.22 18.34 -0.38
N GLY A 149 -1.26 19.39 0.42
CA GLY A 149 -2.50 19.95 0.96
C GLY A 149 -3.03 19.15 2.15
N SER A 150 -3.93 18.20 1.93
CA SER A 150 -4.51 17.36 3.00
C SER A 150 -3.58 16.28 3.52
N LEU A 151 -2.52 15.97 2.81
CA LEU A 151 -1.51 14.95 3.14
C LEU A 151 -0.12 15.57 3.18
N ILE A 152 0.75 14.98 3.99
CA ILE A 152 2.20 15.22 4.00
C ILE A 152 2.88 13.90 3.68
N ARG A 153 3.79 13.94 2.72
CA ARG A 153 4.58 12.81 2.26
C ARG A 153 6.01 12.92 2.77
N PHE A 154 6.46 11.90 3.45
CA PHE A 154 7.81 11.75 3.96
C PHE A 154 8.52 10.66 3.17
N GLN A 155 9.69 10.98 2.63
CA GLN A 155 10.54 10.01 1.92
C GLN A 155 11.78 9.74 2.78
N MET A 156 11.99 8.49 3.13
CA MET A 156 13.10 8.02 3.95
C MET A 156 13.98 7.06 3.17
N ASP A 157 15.21 6.88 3.62
CA ASP A 157 16.13 5.88 3.10
C ASP A 157 16.17 4.66 4.01
N LEU A 158 15.84 3.51 3.46
CA LEU A 158 16.00 2.23 4.12
C LEU A 158 17.02 1.39 3.33
N GLU A 159 18.30 1.51 3.71
CA GLU A 159 19.40 0.77 3.08
C GLU A 159 19.47 0.94 1.55
N GLY A 160 19.35 2.18 1.09
CA GLY A 160 19.33 2.52 -0.33
C GLY A 160 18.00 2.29 -1.04
N GLN A 161 16.99 1.78 -0.35
CA GLN A 161 15.63 1.65 -0.84
C GLN A 161 14.76 2.78 -0.30
N GLU A 162 13.86 3.30 -1.12
CA GLU A 162 12.95 4.36 -0.72
C GLU A 162 11.80 3.78 0.11
N LEU A 163 11.57 4.37 1.30
CA LEU A 163 10.39 4.15 2.12
C LEU A 163 9.60 5.45 2.22
N VAL A 164 8.34 5.39 1.86
CA VAL A 164 7.42 6.53 1.86
C VAL A 164 6.37 6.35 2.95
N ALA A 165 6.13 7.41 3.72
CA ALA A 165 4.96 7.54 4.58
C ALA A 165 4.08 8.69 4.10
N GLU A 166 2.77 8.47 4.07
CA GLU A 166 1.76 9.52 3.85
C GLU A 166 0.90 9.66 5.10
N VAL A 167 0.95 10.86 5.68
CA VAL A 167 0.16 11.15 6.88
C VAL A 167 -0.80 12.31 6.63
N PRO A 168 -1.98 12.32 7.25
CA PRO A 168 -2.89 13.45 7.17
C PRO A 168 -2.21 14.72 7.69
N ASN A 169 -2.34 15.83 6.95
CA ASN A 169 -1.87 17.13 7.39
C ASN A 169 -2.79 17.65 8.50
N ARG A 170 -2.40 17.43 9.75
CA ARG A 170 -3.13 17.87 10.94
C ARG A 170 -2.34 18.94 11.70
N PHE A 171 -3.05 19.74 12.49
CA PHE A 171 -2.39 20.64 13.41
C PHE A 171 -1.48 19.84 14.36
N GLY A 172 -0.21 20.24 14.46
CA GLY A 172 0.80 19.55 15.28
C GLY A 172 1.52 18.40 14.58
N THR A 173 1.33 18.19 13.27
CA THR A 173 2.20 17.29 12.49
C THR A 173 3.64 17.79 12.62
N PRO A 174 4.60 16.94 13.04
CA PRO A 174 5.98 17.37 13.24
C PRO A 174 6.61 17.90 11.94
N ASP A 175 7.33 18.99 12.06
CA ASP A 175 8.18 19.52 10.99
C ASP A 175 9.61 19.01 11.21
N PHE A 176 10.15 18.33 10.21
CA PHE A 176 11.49 17.78 10.26
C PHE A 176 12.37 18.44 9.19
N GLY A 177 13.57 18.83 9.58
CA GLY A 177 14.59 19.24 8.61
C GLY A 177 15.09 18.07 7.74
N SER A 178 15.52 18.37 6.52
CA SER A 178 16.16 17.38 5.65
C SER A 178 17.39 16.76 6.34
N GLY A 179 17.55 15.45 6.24
CA GLY A 179 18.63 14.70 6.88
C GLY A 179 18.38 14.35 8.36
N ALA A 180 17.25 14.75 8.94
CA ALA A 180 16.88 14.33 10.29
C ALA A 180 16.71 12.80 10.35
N ILE A 181 17.12 12.19 11.46
CA ILE A 181 16.78 10.80 11.76
C ILE A 181 15.41 10.79 12.43
N ILE A 182 14.46 10.07 11.85
CA ILE A 182 13.09 10.01 12.36
C ILE A 182 12.70 8.59 12.75
N ASP A 183 11.84 8.46 13.76
CA ASP A 183 11.24 7.19 14.12
C ASP A 183 10.17 6.84 13.08
N VAL A 184 10.26 5.64 12.54
CA VAL A 184 9.37 5.10 11.50
C VAL A 184 8.92 3.71 11.91
N GLY A 185 7.69 3.34 11.63
CA GLY A 185 7.22 2.01 11.94
C GLY A 185 5.93 1.63 11.25
N TRP A 186 5.58 0.35 11.36
CA TRP A 186 4.30 -0.19 10.90
C TRP A 186 3.93 -1.45 11.66
N ARG A 187 2.66 -1.78 11.68
CA ARG A 187 2.20 -3.04 12.26
C ARG A 187 2.45 -4.20 11.30
N THR A 188 2.82 -5.35 11.81
CA THR A 188 3.06 -6.57 11.02
C THR A 188 1.95 -6.86 10.03
N GLY A 189 0.69 -6.80 10.46
CA GLY A 189 -0.48 -7.05 9.61
C GLY A 189 -0.77 -5.99 8.53
N CYS A 190 -0.02 -4.88 8.50
CA CYS A 190 -0.14 -3.83 7.47
C CYS A 190 0.76 -4.06 6.26
N ALA A 191 1.65 -5.04 6.32
CA ALA A 191 2.56 -5.42 5.26
C ALA A 191 2.20 -6.80 4.69
N TRP A 192 2.66 -7.09 3.48
CA TRP A 192 2.51 -8.42 2.89
C TRP A 192 3.74 -8.76 2.04
N ILE A 193 3.92 -10.07 1.80
CA ILE A 193 5.06 -10.58 1.05
C ILE A 193 4.62 -10.91 -0.38
N ILE A 194 5.40 -10.44 -1.34
CA ILE A 194 5.29 -10.79 -2.75
C ILE A 194 6.53 -11.61 -3.14
N PRO A 195 6.38 -12.78 -3.79
CA PRO A 195 7.53 -13.50 -4.31
C PRO A 195 8.30 -12.64 -5.32
N LYS A 196 9.61 -12.57 -5.16
CA LYS A 196 10.48 -11.99 -6.19
C LYS A 196 10.59 -13.01 -7.32
N LYS A 197 10.04 -12.66 -8.49
CA LYS A 197 10.14 -13.49 -9.69
C LYS A 197 11.49 -13.30 -10.37
#